data_acc5db24911aa12228d48124510af3e7
#
_entry.id   acc5db24911aa12228d48124510af3e7
#
_cell.length_a   1.000
_cell.length_b   1.000
_cell.length_c   1.000
_cell.angle_alpha   90.00
_cell.angle_beta   90.00
_cell.angle_gamma   90.00
#
_symmetry.space_group_name_H-M   'P 1'
#
loop_
_entity.id
_entity.type
_entity.pdbx_description
1 polymer ?
#
loop_
_entity_poly.entity_id
_entity_poly.type
_entity_poly.pdbx_seq_one_letter_code
_entity_poly.pdbx_strand_id
1 'polypeptide(L)'
;NNALNRNMLNRTSRQMWEAVSRSFSIIDGKVPHLHGPGNHDYGFKHAEDEHTFFPDYFTAERQGSTLLDCLVAEYPNREGRASLENAAFEFQMDGWESKILVITAEFAPSDGAVEWAKKLCLSDKYKNHHVIYLTHSYMTCYKCGNVVTSTEKYGLTQRQGNNSGVQLWEKLFSQVPNVRLVLCGHHGHGQEKTNEGKIDRYDWNVGWRVDKNNSGKDVYQMMFNVQTLGGGWEGNGGDGWLRILEF
;
A
#
# COMPACT_ATOMS: atom_id res chain seq x y z
N ASN A 1 -16.46 4.00 2.04
CA ASN A 1 -17.37 4.66 2.96
C ASN A 1 -18.81 4.18 2.85
N ASN A 2 -19.38 3.94 1.65
CA ASN A 2 -20.76 3.44 1.56
C ASN A 2 -20.93 2.00 2.02
N ALA A 3 -19.94 1.16 1.88
CA ALA A 3 -20.00 -0.21 2.38
C ALA A 3 -19.83 -0.27 3.90
N LEU A 4 -18.94 0.55 4.46
CA LEU A 4 -18.78 0.70 5.91
C LEU A 4 -19.97 1.40 6.56
N ASN A 5 -20.64 2.32 5.85
CA ASN A 5 -21.81 3.02 6.35
C ASN A 5 -23.04 2.12 6.58
N ARG A 6 -23.16 0.97 5.97
CA ARG A 6 -24.29 0.06 6.23
C ARG A 6 -24.30 -0.47 7.67
N ASN A 7 -23.12 -0.63 8.27
CA ASN A 7 -22.97 -1.16 9.63
C ASN A 7 -22.49 -0.11 10.65
N MET A 8 -22.12 1.09 10.20
CA MET A 8 -21.68 2.20 11.05
C MET A 8 -22.63 3.39 10.94
N LEU A 9 -23.93 3.13 11.03
CA LEU A 9 -24.98 4.14 11.01
C LEU A 9 -24.63 5.31 11.95
N ASN A 10 -24.66 6.54 11.39
CA ASN A 10 -24.47 7.82 12.09
C ASN A 10 -23.04 8.16 12.52
N ARG A 11 -21.99 7.64 11.86
CA ARG A 11 -20.63 8.11 12.08
C ARG A 11 -20.15 9.02 10.95
N THR A 12 -19.51 10.12 11.32
CA THR A 12 -18.84 11.00 10.38
C THR A 12 -17.53 10.37 9.89
N SER A 13 -16.99 10.85 8.76
CA SER A 13 -15.67 10.41 8.25
C SER A 13 -14.60 10.57 9.34
N ARG A 14 -14.55 11.71 10.04
CA ARG A 14 -13.58 11.92 11.12
C ARG A 14 -13.71 10.91 12.25
N GLN A 15 -14.92 10.56 12.66
CA GLN A 15 -15.13 9.53 13.70
C GLN A 15 -14.63 8.14 13.25
N MET A 16 -14.70 7.83 11.94
CA MET A 16 -14.14 6.60 11.40
C MET A 16 -12.60 6.63 11.42
N TRP A 17 -12.01 7.75 11.01
CA TRP A 17 -10.56 7.95 11.09
C TRP A 17 -10.04 7.88 12.53
N GLU A 18 -10.73 8.51 13.47
CA GLU A 18 -10.41 8.44 14.90
C GLU A 18 -10.45 7.00 15.44
N ALA A 19 -11.43 6.21 15.01
CA ALA A 19 -11.56 4.81 15.44
C ALA A 19 -10.40 3.96 14.93
N VAL A 20 -10.03 4.10 13.65
CA VAL A 20 -8.89 3.38 13.06
C VAL A 20 -7.58 3.85 13.71
N SER A 21 -7.39 5.16 13.82
CA SER A 21 -6.21 5.74 14.48
C SER A 21 -6.04 5.21 15.90
N ARG A 22 -7.10 5.14 16.68
CA ARG A 22 -7.09 4.59 18.05
C ARG A 22 -6.70 3.11 18.07
N SER A 23 -7.12 2.33 17.08
CA SER A 23 -6.75 0.92 17.01
C SER A 23 -5.24 0.76 16.80
N PHE A 24 -4.63 1.57 15.95
CA PHE A 24 -3.18 1.55 15.74
C PHE A 24 -2.38 2.14 16.90
N SER A 25 -2.98 3.04 17.71
CA SER A 25 -2.25 3.63 18.86
C SER A 25 -1.78 2.60 19.90
N ILE A 26 -2.31 1.40 19.87
CA ILE A 26 -1.90 0.31 20.75
C ILE A 26 -0.44 -0.10 20.50
N ILE A 27 0.05 0.06 19.28
CA ILE A 27 1.41 -0.30 18.87
C ILE A 27 2.33 0.91 18.67
N ASP A 28 1.80 2.14 18.77
CA ASP A 28 2.61 3.36 18.69
C ASP A 28 3.76 3.34 19.72
N GLY A 29 4.95 3.68 19.26
CA GLY A 29 6.17 3.70 20.09
C GLY A 29 6.71 2.34 20.54
N LYS A 30 6.10 1.22 20.09
CA LYS A 30 6.54 -0.13 20.41
C LYS A 30 7.27 -0.80 19.26
N VAL A 31 6.71 -0.66 18.06
CA VAL A 31 7.30 -1.15 16.81
C VAL A 31 7.04 -0.12 15.71
N PRO A 32 7.96 0.09 14.77
CA PRO A 32 7.68 0.95 13.63
C PRO A 32 6.60 0.29 12.77
N HIS A 33 5.56 1.04 12.43
CA HIS A 33 4.53 0.58 11.51
C HIS A 33 4.25 1.61 10.42
N LEU A 34 4.17 1.14 9.19
CA LEU A 34 4.03 1.95 8.00
C LEU A 34 2.66 1.72 7.37
N HIS A 35 2.07 2.77 6.86
CA HIS A 35 0.74 2.74 6.26
C HIS A 35 0.79 3.32 4.85
N GLY A 36 0.11 2.66 3.91
CA GLY A 36 -0.21 3.21 2.60
C GLY A 36 -1.72 3.45 2.51
N PRO A 37 -2.18 4.66 2.18
CA PRO A 37 -3.59 4.93 2.03
C PRO A 37 -4.18 4.17 0.83
N GLY A 38 -5.43 3.75 0.98
CA GLY A 38 -6.18 3.06 -0.05
C GLY A 38 -7.18 3.96 -0.78
N ASN A 39 -7.87 3.42 -1.77
CA ASN A 39 -8.85 4.15 -2.54
C ASN A 39 -10.04 4.68 -1.73
N HIS A 40 -10.35 4.07 -0.59
CA HIS A 40 -11.41 4.55 0.31
C HIS A 40 -10.97 5.67 1.26
N ASP A 41 -9.69 5.99 1.28
CA ASP A 41 -9.11 7.05 2.09
C ASP A 41 -9.14 8.42 1.40
N TYR A 42 -9.47 8.45 0.11
CA TYR A 42 -9.58 9.66 -0.70
C TYR A 42 -11.02 9.94 -1.09
N GLY A 43 -11.43 11.19 -0.93
CA GLY A 43 -12.77 11.64 -1.25
C GLY A 43 -13.85 11.13 -0.31
N PHE A 44 -15.09 11.24 -0.76
CA PHE A 44 -16.26 10.85 0.02
C PHE A 44 -16.60 9.36 -0.13
N LYS A 45 -16.35 8.79 -1.31
CA LYS A 45 -16.70 7.39 -1.63
C LYS A 45 -15.47 6.50 -1.76
N HIS A 46 -14.68 6.72 -2.80
CA HIS A 46 -13.56 5.88 -3.16
C HIS A 46 -12.68 6.56 -4.24
N ALA A 47 -11.81 7.42 -3.83
CA ALA A 47 -10.83 8.09 -4.70
C ALA A 47 -11.45 8.89 -5.86
N GLU A 48 -12.57 9.56 -5.63
CA GLU A 48 -13.16 10.49 -6.59
C GLU A 48 -12.46 11.85 -6.60
N ASP A 49 -11.80 12.21 -5.51
CA ASP A 49 -11.00 13.45 -5.40
C ASP A 49 -9.66 13.22 -4.69
N GLU A 50 -8.93 14.27 -4.43
CA GLU A 50 -7.56 14.24 -3.88
C GLU A 50 -7.52 14.44 -2.37
N HIS A 51 -8.66 14.74 -1.74
CA HIS A 51 -8.72 15.03 -0.33
C HIS A 51 -8.64 13.76 0.52
N THR A 52 -7.81 13.80 1.56
CA THR A 52 -7.71 12.75 2.58
C THR A 52 -7.47 13.32 3.96
N PHE A 53 -7.98 12.65 4.97
CA PHE A 53 -7.62 12.91 6.38
C PHE A 53 -6.40 12.13 6.85
N PHE A 54 -5.75 11.35 6.00
CA PHE A 54 -4.59 10.53 6.36
C PHE A 54 -3.51 11.32 7.10
N PRO A 55 -3.07 12.51 6.64
CA PRO A 55 -2.04 13.29 7.32
C PRO A 55 -2.44 13.82 8.71
N ASP A 56 -3.74 13.88 9.00
CA ASP A 56 -4.24 14.36 10.29
C ASP A 56 -4.15 13.28 11.39
N TYR A 57 -4.06 12.00 10.97
CA TYR A 57 -4.14 10.87 11.90
C TYR A 57 -2.90 9.96 11.91
N PHE A 58 -2.13 9.95 10.82
CA PHE A 58 -0.96 9.09 10.65
C PHE A 58 0.27 9.94 10.36
N THR A 59 0.92 10.39 11.43
CA THR A 59 2.15 11.18 11.37
C THR A 59 3.31 10.41 11.99
N ALA A 60 4.56 10.78 11.66
CA ALA A 60 5.73 10.15 12.25
C ALA A 60 5.84 10.45 13.74
N GLU A 61 5.46 11.67 14.16
CA GLU A 61 5.51 12.12 15.55
C GLU A 61 4.63 11.26 16.46
N ARG A 62 3.53 10.76 15.94
CA ARG A 62 2.63 9.86 16.65
C ARG A 62 3.34 8.61 17.18
N GLN A 63 4.26 8.05 16.41
CA GLN A 63 5.02 6.88 16.78
C GLN A 63 6.31 7.21 17.56
N GLY A 64 6.64 8.50 17.72
CA GLY A 64 7.85 8.96 18.40
C GLY A 64 9.13 8.48 17.70
N SER A 65 10.20 8.30 18.46
CA SER A 65 11.49 7.86 17.92
C SER A 65 11.45 6.55 17.16
N THR A 66 10.50 5.68 17.47
CA THR A 66 10.31 4.38 16.79
C THR A 66 10.17 4.53 15.28
N LEU A 67 9.54 5.61 14.81
CA LEU A 67 9.41 5.90 13.38
C LEU A 67 10.22 7.11 12.93
N LEU A 68 10.33 8.16 13.77
CA LEU A 68 11.07 9.39 13.41
C LEU A 68 12.54 9.10 13.08
N ASP A 69 13.18 8.19 13.82
CA ASP A 69 14.58 7.84 13.59
C ASP A 69 14.78 7.05 12.28
N CYS A 70 13.72 6.46 11.75
CA CYS A 70 13.73 5.72 10.49
C CYS A 70 13.32 6.58 9.28
N LEU A 71 12.56 7.67 9.48
CA LEU A 71 12.07 8.54 8.42
C LEU A 71 13.24 9.32 7.79
N VAL A 72 13.46 9.16 6.49
CA VAL A 72 14.61 9.77 5.80
C VAL A 72 14.23 10.72 4.69
N ALA A 73 13.02 10.64 4.16
CA ALA A 73 12.51 11.55 3.14
C ALA A 73 10.99 11.50 3.04
N GLU A 74 10.39 12.61 2.64
CA GLU A 74 8.97 12.73 2.32
C GLU A 74 8.79 13.48 1.00
N TYR A 75 7.72 13.19 0.30
CA TYR A 75 7.24 13.94 -0.85
C TYR A 75 5.83 14.44 -0.55
N PRO A 76 5.51 15.71 -0.82
CA PRO A 76 4.19 16.24 -0.54
C PRO A 76 3.08 15.42 -1.17
N ASN A 77 1.99 15.28 -0.42
CA ASN A 77 0.79 14.65 -0.98
C ASN A 77 0.12 15.56 -2.03
N ARG A 78 -0.99 15.11 -2.59
CA ARG A 78 -1.73 15.83 -3.65
C ARG A 78 -2.26 17.21 -3.21
N GLU A 79 -2.45 17.42 -1.92
CA GLU A 79 -2.84 18.72 -1.34
C GLU A 79 -1.62 19.60 -1.00
N GLY A 80 -0.40 19.17 -1.35
CA GLY A 80 0.85 19.90 -1.06
C GLY A 80 1.28 19.82 0.40
N ARG A 81 0.73 18.91 1.20
CA ARG A 81 1.06 18.73 2.62
C ARG A 81 2.17 17.71 2.79
N ALA A 82 3.08 17.92 3.74
CA ALA A 82 3.97 16.86 4.24
C ALA A 82 3.13 15.72 4.80
N SER A 83 3.44 14.48 4.40
CA SER A 83 2.61 13.32 4.73
C SER A 83 3.36 12.02 4.52
N LEU A 84 3.08 11.04 5.37
CA LEU A 84 3.58 9.68 5.20
C LEU A 84 2.91 8.90 4.04
N GLU A 85 2.02 9.55 3.28
CA GLU A 85 1.46 8.96 2.05
C GLU A 85 2.56 8.64 1.03
N ASN A 86 3.55 9.54 0.91
CA ASN A 86 4.73 9.37 0.07
C ASN A 86 5.96 9.62 0.94
N ALA A 87 6.46 8.57 1.58
CA ALA A 87 7.57 8.68 2.52
C ALA A 87 8.57 7.52 2.36
N ALA A 88 9.79 7.74 2.82
CA ALA A 88 10.84 6.76 2.79
C ALA A 88 11.45 6.56 4.17
N PHE A 89 11.69 5.31 4.52
CA PHE A 89 12.17 4.88 5.84
C PHE A 89 13.36 3.96 5.68
N GLU A 90 14.43 4.23 6.42
CA GLU A 90 15.64 3.43 6.41
C GLU A 90 15.68 2.50 7.63
N PHE A 91 15.91 1.20 7.39
CA PHE A 91 16.05 0.20 8.43
C PHE A 91 17.38 -0.56 8.28
N GLN A 92 18.03 -0.83 9.41
CA GLN A 92 19.14 -1.76 9.50
C GLN A 92 18.64 -3.07 10.09
N MET A 93 18.85 -4.17 9.37
CA MET A 93 18.53 -5.50 9.85
C MET A 93 19.79 -6.13 10.48
N ASP A 94 19.60 -6.83 11.60
CA ASP A 94 20.70 -7.52 12.25
C ASP A 94 21.33 -8.57 11.34
N GLY A 95 22.64 -8.53 11.21
CA GLY A 95 23.38 -9.46 10.37
C GLY A 95 23.38 -9.17 8.87
N TRP A 96 22.73 -8.09 8.43
CA TRP A 96 22.73 -7.67 7.03
C TRP A 96 23.79 -6.60 6.76
N GLU A 97 24.54 -6.76 5.66
CA GLU A 97 25.48 -5.74 5.20
C GLU A 97 24.76 -4.54 4.58
N SER A 98 23.68 -4.80 3.84
CA SER A 98 22.89 -3.76 3.20
C SER A 98 21.69 -3.36 4.04
N LYS A 99 21.39 -2.07 4.04
CA LYS A 99 20.18 -1.54 4.68
C LYS A 99 18.95 -1.73 3.79
N ILE A 100 17.78 -1.62 4.39
CA ILE A 100 16.49 -1.61 3.70
C ILE A 100 15.97 -0.18 3.62
N LEU A 101 15.49 0.22 2.45
CA LEU A 101 14.72 1.44 2.25
C LEU A 101 13.28 1.04 1.94
N VAL A 102 12.35 1.35 2.84
CA VAL A 102 10.92 1.14 2.59
C VAL A 102 10.31 2.44 2.11
N ILE A 103 9.60 2.39 0.99
CA ILE A 103 8.88 3.53 0.43
C ILE A 103 7.39 3.26 0.50
N THR A 104 6.63 4.15 1.13
CA THR A 104 5.17 4.19 1.06
C THR A 104 4.73 5.07 -0.09
N ALA A 105 3.61 4.74 -0.70
CA ALA A 105 3.04 5.52 -1.79
C ALA A 105 1.54 5.77 -1.62
N GLU A 106 1.12 6.95 -2.02
CA GLU A 106 -0.28 7.33 -2.16
C GLU A 106 -1.04 6.38 -3.11
N PHE A 107 -2.37 6.32 -3.02
CA PHE A 107 -3.17 5.55 -3.97
C PHE A 107 -3.07 6.16 -5.38
N ALA A 108 -2.84 5.33 -6.39
CA ALA A 108 -2.57 5.75 -7.77
C ALA A 108 -1.46 6.82 -7.84
N PRO A 109 -0.21 6.49 -7.46
CA PRO A 109 0.84 7.47 -7.27
C PRO A 109 1.00 8.42 -8.46
N SER A 110 1.18 9.71 -8.16
CA SER A 110 1.40 10.74 -9.17
C SER A 110 2.74 10.57 -9.87
N ASP A 111 2.89 11.12 -11.08
CA ASP A 111 4.17 11.12 -11.79
C ASP A 111 5.27 11.80 -10.95
N GLY A 112 4.93 12.84 -10.19
CA GLY A 112 5.85 13.50 -9.27
C GLY A 112 6.33 12.59 -8.15
N ALA A 113 5.43 11.86 -7.51
CA ALA A 113 5.77 10.89 -6.46
C ALA A 113 6.62 9.73 -6.99
N VAL A 114 6.29 9.24 -8.19
CA VAL A 114 7.05 8.17 -8.87
C VAL A 114 8.47 8.63 -9.21
N GLU A 115 8.62 9.82 -9.77
CA GLU A 115 9.93 10.37 -10.12
C GLU A 115 10.76 10.70 -8.87
N TRP A 116 10.14 11.21 -7.80
CA TRP A 116 10.78 11.39 -6.51
C TRP A 116 11.33 10.07 -5.97
N ALA A 117 10.50 9.03 -5.91
CA ALA A 117 10.92 7.71 -5.43
C ALA A 117 12.08 7.14 -6.25
N LYS A 118 12.01 7.28 -7.59
CA LYS A 118 13.06 6.85 -8.50
C LYS A 118 14.40 7.56 -8.24
N LYS A 119 14.37 8.90 -8.13
CA LYS A 119 15.57 9.70 -7.82
C LYS A 119 16.16 9.34 -6.47
N LEU A 120 15.31 9.13 -5.47
CA LEU A 120 15.74 8.73 -4.14
C LEU A 120 16.48 7.39 -4.18
N CYS A 121 15.88 6.37 -4.79
CA CYS A 121 16.48 5.03 -4.91
C CYS A 121 17.81 5.01 -5.66
N LEU A 122 17.96 5.86 -6.68
CA LEU A 122 19.17 5.94 -7.52
C LEU A 122 20.25 6.84 -6.93
N SER A 123 19.94 7.60 -5.87
CA SER A 123 20.91 8.50 -5.23
C SER A 123 22.11 7.74 -4.66
N ASP A 124 23.25 8.41 -4.56
CA ASP A 124 24.46 7.82 -3.99
C ASP A 124 24.27 7.26 -2.60
N LYS A 125 23.38 7.86 -1.81
CA LYS A 125 23.06 7.42 -0.46
C LYS A 125 22.31 6.09 -0.44
N TYR A 126 21.36 5.86 -1.36
CA TYR A 126 20.43 4.73 -1.29
C TYR A 126 20.60 3.67 -2.39
N LYS A 127 21.44 3.89 -3.39
CA LYS A 127 21.61 2.96 -4.54
C LYS A 127 22.03 1.54 -4.15
N ASN A 128 22.59 1.35 -2.95
CA ASN A 128 23.01 0.05 -2.41
C ASN A 128 22.02 -0.54 -1.38
N HIS A 129 20.91 0.16 -1.08
CA HIS A 129 19.86 -0.37 -0.21
C HIS A 129 19.01 -1.39 -0.95
N HIS A 130 18.42 -2.33 -0.24
CA HIS A 130 17.30 -3.12 -0.76
C HIS A 130 16.02 -2.32 -0.61
N VAL A 131 15.36 -2.00 -1.73
CA VAL A 131 14.14 -1.20 -1.71
C VAL A 131 12.92 -2.10 -1.64
N ILE A 132 12.06 -1.83 -0.65
CA ILE A 132 10.70 -2.36 -0.53
C ILE A 132 9.73 -1.22 -0.82
N TYR A 133 8.82 -1.43 -1.76
CA TYR A 133 7.81 -0.44 -2.12
C TYR A 133 6.43 -0.91 -1.69
N LEU A 134 5.76 -0.10 -0.89
CA LEU A 134 4.40 -0.36 -0.40
C LEU A 134 3.42 0.56 -1.14
N THR A 135 2.49 -0.04 -1.85
CA THR A 135 1.40 0.68 -2.53
C THR A 135 0.08 -0.06 -2.34
N HIS A 136 -1.04 0.66 -2.46
CA HIS A 136 -2.35 0.03 -2.25
C HIS A 136 -2.74 -0.89 -3.40
N SER A 137 -2.68 -0.40 -4.65
CA SER A 137 -3.07 -1.14 -5.85
C SER A 137 -1.90 -1.30 -6.81
N TYR A 138 -1.63 -2.54 -7.21
CA TYR A 138 -0.56 -2.82 -8.16
C TYR A 138 -0.83 -4.07 -9.00
N MET A 139 -1.24 -5.18 -8.39
CA MET A 139 -1.50 -6.44 -9.09
C MET A 139 -2.77 -7.11 -8.59
N THR A 140 -3.33 -7.98 -9.41
CA THR A 140 -4.46 -8.85 -9.09
C THR A 140 -4.12 -10.31 -9.37
N CYS A 141 -4.72 -11.22 -8.61
CA CYS A 141 -4.67 -12.66 -8.89
C CYS A 141 -6.05 -13.25 -9.25
N TYR A 142 -7.08 -12.40 -9.34
CA TYR A 142 -8.44 -12.85 -9.64
C TYR A 142 -8.56 -13.42 -11.05
N LYS A 143 -8.88 -14.71 -11.17
CA LYS A 143 -9.15 -15.46 -12.42
C LYS A 143 -8.06 -15.44 -13.51
N CYS A 144 -7.16 -14.49 -13.49
CA CYS A 144 -6.17 -14.27 -14.56
C CYS A 144 -4.73 -14.65 -14.14
N GLY A 145 -4.56 -15.16 -12.90
CA GLY A 145 -3.22 -15.36 -12.35
C GLY A 145 -2.53 -14.01 -12.08
N ASN A 146 -1.48 -13.96 -11.35
CA ASN A 146 -0.76 -12.81 -10.85
C ASN A 146 -0.40 -11.75 -11.93
N VAL A 147 -1.33 -10.87 -12.28
CA VAL A 147 -1.22 -9.87 -13.35
C VAL A 147 -1.11 -8.47 -12.76
N VAL A 148 -0.15 -7.70 -13.28
CA VAL A 148 -0.02 -6.27 -12.96
C VAL A 148 -1.20 -5.50 -13.58
N THR A 149 -1.82 -4.62 -12.81
CA THR A 149 -3.05 -3.92 -13.22
C THR A 149 -2.76 -2.79 -14.20
N SER A 150 -3.56 -2.67 -15.25
CA SER A 150 -3.42 -1.63 -16.26
C SER A 150 -4.41 -0.48 -16.11
N THR A 151 -5.61 -0.78 -15.60
CA THR A 151 -6.69 0.21 -15.44
C THR A 151 -7.51 -0.09 -14.20
N GLU A 152 -8.04 0.96 -13.61
CA GLU A 152 -9.00 0.88 -12.52
C GLU A 152 -10.13 1.90 -12.74
N LYS A 153 -11.27 1.73 -12.05
CA LYS A 153 -12.47 2.53 -12.26
C LYS A 153 -12.64 3.67 -11.24
N TYR A 154 -11.56 4.06 -10.58
CA TYR A 154 -11.60 5.12 -9.57
C TYR A 154 -11.23 6.47 -10.16
N GLY A 155 -11.81 7.55 -9.64
CA GLY A 155 -11.57 8.89 -10.16
C GLY A 155 -10.09 9.26 -10.25
N LEU A 156 -9.32 8.99 -9.20
CA LEU A 156 -7.88 9.28 -9.19
C LEU A 156 -7.10 8.46 -10.24
N THR A 157 -7.45 7.19 -10.46
CA THR A 157 -6.74 6.35 -11.43
C THR A 157 -6.99 6.76 -12.88
N GLN A 158 -8.07 7.51 -13.13
CA GLN A 158 -8.43 8.00 -14.46
C GLN A 158 -7.79 9.34 -14.81
N ARG A 159 -7.17 10.01 -13.85
CA ARG A 159 -6.53 11.32 -14.05
C ARG A 159 -5.19 11.17 -14.74
N GLN A 160 -4.92 12.09 -15.67
CA GLN A 160 -3.60 12.18 -16.30
C GLN A 160 -2.52 12.44 -15.24
N GLY A 161 -1.38 11.79 -15.37
CA GLY A 161 -0.26 11.92 -14.44
C GLY A 161 -0.36 11.04 -13.20
N ASN A 162 -1.39 10.18 -13.11
CA ASN A 162 -1.50 9.14 -12.09
C ASN A 162 -1.15 7.77 -12.68
N ASN A 163 -0.61 6.89 -11.85
CA ASN A 163 0.01 5.66 -12.33
C ASN A 163 -0.74 4.41 -11.87
N SER A 164 -1.05 3.55 -12.84
CA SER A 164 -1.49 2.16 -12.63
C SER A 164 -0.30 1.25 -12.30
N GLY A 165 -0.58 0.01 -11.94
CA GLY A 165 0.47 -0.98 -11.71
C GLY A 165 1.43 -1.15 -12.88
N VAL A 166 0.91 -1.22 -14.12
CA VAL A 166 1.75 -1.32 -15.34
C VAL A 166 2.66 -0.10 -15.48
N GLN A 167 2.12 1.11 -15.27
CA GLN A 167 2.92 2.33 -15.34
C GLN A 167 3.97 2.41 -14.22
N LEU A 168 3.65 1.92 -13.00
CA LEU A 168 4.63 1.81 -11.92
C LEU A 168 5.75 0.82 -12.29
N TRP A 169 5.42 -0.30 -12.91
CA TRP A 169 6.43 -1.22 -13.41
C TRP A 169 7.34 -0.54 -14.44
N GLU A 170 6.75 0.07 -15.46
CA GLU A 170 7.48 0.68 -16.57
C GLU A 170 8.33 1.88 -16.15
N LYS A 171 7.80 2.76 -15.29
CA LYS A 171 8.44 4.02 -14.89
C LYS A 171 9.42 3.87 -13.72
N LEU A 172 9.19 2.88 -12.85
CA LEU A 172 9.94 2.75 -11.59
C LEU A 172 10.57 1.37 -11.43
N PHE A 173 9.78 0.31 -11.25
CA PHE A 173 10.32 -0.95 -10.74
C PHE A 173 11.24 -1.67 -11.73
N SER A 174 10.93 -1.62 -13.02
CA SER A 174 11.82 -2.18 -14.05
C SER A 174 13.11 -1.39 -14.24
N GLN A 175 13.11 -0.09 -13.90
CA GLN A 175 14.22 0.81 -14.18
C GLN A 175 15.18 0.99 -13.00
N VAL A 176 14.76 0.65 -11.78
CA VAL A 176 15.52 0.88 -10.55
C VAL A 176 16.20 -0.43 -10.09
N PRO A 177 17.55 -0.53 -10.18
CA PRO A 177 18.27 -1.79 -9.95
C PRO A 177 18.14 -2.37 -8.55
N ASN A 178 17.82 -1.55 -7.55
CA ASN A 178 17.79 -1.94 -6.16
C ASN A 178 16.37 -2.15 -5.59
N VAL A 179 15.30 -1.99 -6.39
CA VAL A 179 13.97 -2.46 -6.00
C VAL A 179 13.96 -3.98 -5.94
N ARG A 180 13.56 -4.53 -4.79
CA ARG A 180 13.55 -5.97 -4.54
C ARG A 180 12.17 -6.51 -4.27
N LEU A 181 11.32 -5.73 -3.61
CA LEU A 181 10.00 -6.18 -3.19
C LEU A 181 8.97 -5.09 -3.41
N VAL A 182 7.84 -5.45 -4.01
CA VAL A 182 6.64 -4.62 -4.11
C VAL A 182 5.53 -5.30 -3.32
N LEU A 183 4.96 -4.59 -2.37
CA LEU A 183 3.84 -5.04 -1.56
C LEU A 183 2.59 -4.26 -1.92
N CYS A 184 1.48 -4.96 -2.14
CA CYS A 184 0.20 -4.35 -2.43
C CYS A 184 -0.98 -5.14 -1.84
N GLY A 185 -2.15 -4.51 -1.86
CA GLY A 185 -3.42 -5.10 -1.46
C GLY A 185 -4.50 -4.85 -2.51
N HIS A 186 -5.57 -4.16 -2.14
CA HIS A 186 -6.69 -3.66 -2.93
C HIS A 186 -7.51 -4.74 -3.63
N HIS A 187 -6.90 -5.48 -4.55
CA HIS A 187 -7.58 -6.51 -5.32
C HIS A 187 -7.76 -7.77 -4.47
N GLY A 188 -8.95 -8.29 -4.49
CA GLY A 188 -9.33 -9.53 -3.84
C GLY A 188 -10.71 -9.93 -4.32
N HIS A 189 -11.07 -11.18 -4.14
CA HIS A 189 -12.39 -11.65 -4.49
C HIS A 189 -13.03 -12.37 -3.31
N GLY A 190 -14.30 -12.06 -3.11
CA GLY A 190 -15.10 -12.69 -2.05
C GLY A 190 -15.40 -14.16 -2.33
N GLN A 191 -16.26 -14.68 -1.50
CA GLN A 191 -16.77 -16.03 -1.62
C GLN A 191 -17.52 -16.22 -2.93
N GLU A 192 -17.23 -17.27 -3.68
CA GLU A 192 -18.12 -17.75 -4.73
C GLU A 192 -19.29 -18.53 -4.10
N LYS A 193 -20.52 -18.22 -4.52
CA LYS A 193 -21.66 -19.05 -4.21
C LYS A 193 -21.60 -20.25 -5.15
N THR A 194 -21.43 -21.43 -4.62
CA THR A 194 -21.63 -22.69 -5.32
C THR A 194 -23.02 -23.25 -4.97
N ASN A 195 -23.46 -24.29 -5.71
CA ASN A 195 -24.68 -25.01 -5.39
C ASN A 195 -24.65 -25.69 -4.01
N GLU A 196 -23.47 -25.79 -3.40
CA GLU A 196 -23.21 -26.46 -2.11
C GLU A 196 -22.86 -25.48 -0.99
N GLY A 197 -22.80 -24.16 -1.25
CA GLY A 197 -22.47 -23.13 -0.27
C GLY A 197 -21.46 -22.10 -0.75
N LYS A 198 -20.88 -21.36 0.20
CA LYS A 198 -19.82 -20.37 -0.07
C LYS A 198 -18.45 -21.05 -0.05
N ILE A 199 -17.65 -20.80 -1.07
CA ILE A 199 -16.25 -21.22 -1.12
C ILE A 199 -15.39 -19.98 -0.94
N ASP A 200 -14.51 -20.01 0.04
CA ASP A 200 -13.47 -19.00 0.19
C ASP A 200 -12.35 -19.25 -0.81
N ARG A 201 -12.07 -18.28 -1.66
CA ARG A 201 -11.05 -18.34 -2.69
C ARG A 201 -9.80 -17.61 -2.23
N TYR A 202 -9.01 -18.25 -1.38
CA TYR A 202 -7.73 -17.71 -0.89
C TYR A 202 -6.76 -17.40 -2.02
N ASP A 203 -6.76 -18.22 -3.07
CA ASP A 203 -5.95 -18.08 -4.27
C ASP A 203 -6.25 -16.80 -5.06
N TRP A 204 -7.38 -16.13 -4.80
CA TRP A 204 -7.73 -14.84 -5.39
C TRP A 204 -7.46 -13.64 -4.48
N ASN A 205 -6.97 -13.90 -3.29
CA ASN A 205 -6.70 -12.88 -2.27
C ASN A 205 -5.23 -12.81 -1.87
N VAL A 206 -4.43 -13.79 -2.33
CA VAL A 206 -3.00 -13.88 -2.05
C VAL A 206 -2.27 -14.21 -3.33
N GLY A 207 -1.47 -13.28 -3.82
CA GLY A 207 -0.74 -13.45 -5.06
C GLY A 207 0.73 -13.11 -4.93
N TRP A 208 1.54 -13.69 -5.81
CA TRP A 208 2.94 -13.30 -5.94
C TRP A 208 3.45 -13.60 -7.35
N ARG A 209 4.43 -12.82 -7.80
CA ARG A 209 5.16 -13.04 -9.03
C ARG A 209 6.58 -12.50 -8.92
N VAL A 210 7.45 -12.91 -9.81
CA VAL A 210 8.81 -12.41 -9.92
C VAL A 210 9.06 -12.01 -11.36
N ASP A 211 9.52 -10.79 -11.56
CA ASP A 211 9.98 -10.31 -12.87
C ASP A 211 11.40 -9.77 -12.74
N LYS A 212 12.15 -9.81 -13.83
CA LYS A 212 13.48 -9.20 -13.88
C LYS A 212 13.39 -7.73 -14.28
N ASN A 213 14.04 -6.87 -13.51
CA ASN A 213 14.22 -5.48 -13.91
C ASN A 213 15.25 -5.34 -15.06
N ASN A 214 15.43 -4.15 -15.58
CA ASN A 214 16.34 -3.87 -16.69
C ASN A 214 17.83 -4.20 -16.39
N SER A 215 18.18 -4.37 -15.12
CA SER A 215 19.50 -4.81 -14.66
C SER A 215 19.60 -6.33 -14.50
N GLY A 216 18.57 -7.08 -14.87
CA GLY A 216 18.51 -8.54 -14.76
C GLY A 216 18.27 -9.06 -13.33
N LYS A 217 17.98 -8.19 -12.38
CA LYS A 217 17.75 -8.56 -10.99
C LYS A 217 16.27 -8.84 -10.73
N ASP A 218 16.00 -9.80 -9.88
CA ASP A 218 14.64 -10.18 -9.51
C ASP A 218 13.98 -9.12 -8.66
N VAL A 219 12.72 -8.82 -9.02
CA VAL A 219 11.77 -8.00 -8.26
C VAL A 219 10.61 -8.89 -7.86
N TYR A 220 10.51 -9.15 -6.57
CA TYR A 220 9.41 -9.90 -5.98
C TYR A 220 8.19 -8.98 -5.83
N GLN A 221 7.02 -9.45 -6.21
CA GLN A 221 5.79 -8.67 -6.18
C GLN A 221 4.72 -9.49 -5.47
N MET A 222 4.19 -8.96 -4.39
CA MET A 222 3.26 -9.68 -3.52
C MET A 222 1.98 -8.88 -3.31
N MET A 223 0.85 -9.55 -3.47
CA MET A 223 -0.47 -9.02 -3.16
C MET A 223 -1.06 -9.83 -2.00
N PHE A 224 -1.65 -9.11 -1.04
CA PHE A 224 -2.37 -9.68 0.08
C PHE A 224 -3.60 -8.83 0.40
N ASN A 225 -4.79 -9.39 0.19
CA ASN A 225 -6.05 -8.75 0.54
C ASN A 225 -7.10 -9.79 0.95
N VAL A 226 -7.25 -10.01 2.21
CA VAL A 226 -8.19 -11.01 2.76
C VAL A 226 -9.50 -10.41 3.28
N GLN A 227 -9.77 -9.12 3.06
CA GLN A 227 -10.93 -8.43 3.62
C GLN A 227 -12.28 -9.04 3.22
N THR A 228 -12.34 -9.80 2.14
CA THR A 228 -13.56 -10.47 1.68
C THR A 228 -13.74 -11.88 2.23
N LEU A 229 -12.73 -12.42 2.90
CA LEU A 229 -12.82 -13.70 3.60
C LEU A 229 -13.52 -13.54 4.96
N GLY A 230 -13.87 -14.64 5.60
CA GLY A 230 -14.54 -14.60 6.91
C GLY A 230 -15.92 -13.93 6.89
N GLY A 231 -16.66 -14.05 5.78
CA GLY A 231 -17.99 -13.43 5.59
C GLY A 231 -17.94 -12.03 4.96
N GLY A 232 -16.75 -11.49 4.68
CA GLY A 232 -16.59 -10.20 4.01
C GLY A 232 -17.27 -9.06 4.76
N TRP A 233 -18.07 -8.26 4.04
CA TRP A 233 -18.79 -7.09 4.59
C TRP A 233 -19.89 -7.45 5.61
N GLU A 234 -20.40 -8.66 5.56
CA GLU A 234 -21.41 -9.19 6.48
C GLU A 234 -20.78 -9.92 7.67
N GLY A 235 -19.47 -10.12 7.65
CA GLY A 235 -18.67 -10.76 8.67
C GLY A 235 -17.70 -9.81 9.36
N ASN A 236 -16.49 -10.28 9.62
CA ASN A 236 -15.46 -9.56 10.36
C ASN A 236 -14.33 -8.99 9.49
N GLY A 237 -14.51 -9.02 8.17
CA GLY A 237 -13.59 -8.32 7.25
C GLY A 237 -12.19 -8.91 7.19
N GLY A 238 -12.08 -10.24 7.11
CA GLY A 238 -10.80 -10.93 6.91
C GLY A 238 -10.25 -11.66 8.13
N ASP A 239 -11.04 -11.84 9.18
CA ASP A 239 -10.72 -12.69 10.36
C ASP A 239 -9.39 -12.37 11.05
N GLY A 240 -8.83 -11.17 10.84
CA GLY A 240 -7.53 -10.78 11.42
C GLY A 240 -6.32 -11.49 10.80
N TRP A 241 -6.45 -12.04 9.61
CA TRP A 241 -5.32 -12.64 8.88
C TRP A 241 -4.20 -11.61 8.65
N LEU A 242 -2.97 -12.06 8.86
CA LEU A 242 -1.76 -11.31 8.55
C LEU A 242 -0.79 -12.21 7.76
N ARG A 243 0.15 -11.57 7.04
CA ARG A 243 1.24 -12.25 6.36
C ARG A 243 2.55 -11.92 7.06
N ILE A 244 3.30 -12.94 7.43
CA ILE A 244 4.67 -12.81 7.92
C ILE A 244 5.61 -13.00 6.74
N LEU A 245 6.59 -12.12 6.58
CA LEU A 245 7.68 -12.24 5.61
C LEU A 245 8.97 -12.47 6.38
N GLU A 246 9.69 -13.49 6.00
CA GLU A 246 11.04 -13.80 6.49
C GLU A 246 12.04 -13.54 5.35
N PHE A 247 13.16 -12.90 5.68
CA PHE A 247 14.20 -12.50 4.73
C PHE A 247 15.53 -13.18 5.03
#